data_c4eb649ce26a077a7dceaf8dc1867f53
#
_entry.id   c4eb649ce26a077a7dceaf8dc1867f53
#
_cell.length_a   1.000
_cell.length_b   1.000
_cell.length_c   1.000
_cell.angle_alpha   90.00
_cell.angle_beta   90.00
_cell.angle_gamma   90.00
#
_symmetry.space_group_name_H-M   'P 1'
#
loop_
_entity.id
_entity.type
_entity.pdbx_description
1 polymer ?
#
loop_
_entity_poly.entity_id
_entity_poly.type
_entity_poly.pdbx_seq_one_letter_code
_entity_poly.pdbx_strand_id
1 'polypeptide(L)'
;MKLLIPTFVVCLIIVLIGAIRCFAGANVPALKDVFAKMFLIGVAVNDDVVSGNDSQVVAIVEKQFNSITPENVMKWQFIHPEPNKYNFEPADRFVAFGEKNKMFIVGHTLIWQNQIPGWAFKDDSNNLLGRDAMLARMKDHIFTVMGRYKGRVNGWDVVNEALNDAGPLHKSKWVETVGPDYVQKAFEYAHEADPNAELYYNDFSLDKPAKREACVRLVKDLKSKGLRIDGVGIQGHWALDYPSRKDIEQFINAFAALGVKVMVTELDIDVLPSATQYMGADINVRFELQTKLNPYVNGLPDEVQKKLADRYAELFAVLLEHKDTISRVTFWGVYDKTSWLNNWPIRGRTSYPLLFDRNYKPKPAFDAVVKTAQGSE
;
A
#
# COMPACT_ATOMS: atom_id res chain seq x y z
N MET A 1 -91.66 34.24 1.75
CA MET A 1 -90.87 33.46 0.80
C MET A 1 -89.47 33.94 0.88
N LYS A 2 -88.62 33.27 1.71
CA LYS A 2 -87.17 33.63 1.95
C LYS A 2 -86.35 32.62 1.22
N LEU A 3 -85.54 33.06 0.24
CA LEU A 3 -84.54 32.26 -0.44
C LEU A 3 -83.33 32.03 0.48
N LEU A 4 -82.98 30.76 0.63
CA LEU A 4 -81.72 30.32 1.25
C LEU A 4 -80.70 30.13 0.12
N ILE A 5 -79.58 30.85 0.27
CA ILE A 5 -78.37 30.66 -0.59
C ILE A 5 -77.44 29.65 0.14
N PRO A 6 -77.00 28.60 -0.46
CA PRO A 6 -76.05 27.69 0.13
C PRO A 6 -74.62 28.23 -0.08
N THR A 7 -73.89 28.36 1.04
CA THR A 7 -72.46 28.71 1.08
C THR A 7 -71.64 27.50 0.64
N PHE A 8 -70.93 27.58 -0.49
CA PHE A 8 -69.92 26.62 -0.88
C PHE A 8 -68.64 26.87 -0.12
N VAL A 9 -68.25 25.93 0.72
CA VAL A 9 -66.89 25.86 1.33
C VAL A 9 -65.99 25.21 0.34
N VAL A 10 -65.05 26.01 -0.22
CA VAL A 10 -63.94 25.48 -1.06
C VAL A 10 -62.82 25.05 -0.15
N CYS A 11 -62.65 23.75 0.07
CA CYS A 11 -61.50 23.19 0.70
C CYS A 11 -60.29 23.21 -0.28
N LEU A 12 -59.36 24.09 -0.04
CA LEU A 12 -58.07 24.14 -0.74
C LEU A 12 -57.16 23.00 -0.24
N ILE A 13 -57.09 21.90 -0.96
CA ILE A 13 -56.14 20.85 -0.65
C ILE A 13 -54.78 21.27 -1.23
N ILE A 14 -53.88 21.74 -0.35
CA ILE A 14 -52.47 21.97 -0.70
C ILE A 14 -51.80 20.60 -0.73
N VAL A 15 -51.61 20.07 -1.93
CA VAL A 15 -50.75 18.87 -2.17
C VAL A 15 -49.29 19.33 -2.06
N LEU A 16 -48.67 19.12 -0.91
CA LEU A 16 -47.21 19.20 -0.78
C LEU A 16 -46.59 18.03 -1.60
N ILE A 17 -46.23 18.31 -2.85
CA ILE A 17 -45.36 17.42 -3.62
C ILE A 17 -43.95 17.55 -3.00
N GLY A 18 -43.67 16.75 -1.99
CA GLY A 18 -42.33 16.51 -1.52
C GLY A 18 -41.53 15.91 -2.67
N ALA A 19 -40.63 16.67 -3.25
CA ALA A 19 -39.67 16.17 -4.20
C ALA A 19 -38.79 15.13 -3.50
N ILE A 20 -39.21 13.86 -3.58
CA ILE A 20 -38.31 12.72 -3.30
C ILE A 20 -37.26 12.83 -4.40
N ARG A 21 -36.11 13.47 -4.05
CA ARG A 21 -34.89 13.30 -4.82
C ARG A 21 -34.52 11.82 -4.66
N CYS A 22 -34.99 10.99 -5.60
CA CYS A 22 -34.31 9.74 -5.90
C CYS A 22 -32.86 10.12 -6.17
N PHE A 23 -31.99 9.90 -5.22
CA PHE A 23 -30.57 9.71 -5.49
C PHE A 23 -30.49 8.42 -6.32
N ALA A 24 -30.75 8.54 -7.64
CA ALA A 24 -30.23 7.60 -8.60
C ALA A 24 -28.76 7.48 -8.26
N GLY A 25 -28.29 6.26 -7.93
CA GLY A 25 -26.96 6.04 -7.41
C GLY A 25 -25.95 6.76 -8.28
N ALA A 26 -25.34 7.81 -7.74
CA ALA A 26 -24.32 8.56 -8.43
C ALA A 26 -23.29 7.53 -8.89
N ASN A 27 -23.03 7.49 -10.20
CA ASN A 27 -22.11 6.51 -10.77
C ASN A 27 -20.74 6.85 -10.21
N VAL A 28 -20.32 6.15 -9.14
CA VAL A 28 -19.03 6.35 -8.48
C VAL A 28 -17.95 6.19 -9.54
N PRO A 29 -17.15 7.23 -9.86
CA PRO A 29 -16.13 7.13 -10.90
C PRO A 29 -15.11 6.07 -10.54
N ALA A 30 -14.48 5.45 -11.53
CA ALA A 30 -13.41 4.51 -11.29
C ALA A 30 -12.09 5.28 -11.15
N LEU A 31 -11.37 5.10 -10.03
CA LEU A 31 -10.08 5.77 -9.79
C LEU A 31 -9.11 5.50 -10.94
N LYS A 32 -9.00 4.24 -11.39
CA LYS A 32 -8.11 3.87 -12.50
C LYS A 32 -8.40 4.65 -13.80
N ASP A 33 -9.64 5.05 -14.04
CA ASP A 33 -10.02 5.83 -15.24
C ASP A 33 -9.73 7.31 -15.03
N VAL A 34 -10.01 7.83 -13.83
CA VAL A 34 -9.71 9.22 -13.44
C VAL A 34 -8.21 9.50 -13.54
N PHE A 35 -7.35 8.54 -13.14
CA PHE A 35 -5.90 8.69 -13.16
C PHE A 35 -5.21 8.08 -14.40
N ALA A 36 -5.96 7.67 -15.43
CA ALA A 36 -5.44 6.91 -16.56
C ALA A 36 -4.27 7.58 -17.33
N LYS A 37 -4.20 8.93 -17.32
CA LYS A 37 -3.13 9.71 -17.98
C LYS A 37 -2.06 10.21 -17.01
N MET A 38 -2.07 9.76 -15.77
CA MET A 38 -1.21 10.28 -14.71
C MET A 38 -0.28 9.18 -14.22
N PHE A 39 -0.79 8.27 -13.42
CA PHE A 39 -0.07 7.15 -12.84
C PHE A 39 -1.03 5.99 -12.51
N LEU A 40 -0.48 4.81 -12.26
CA LEU A 40 -1.28 3.67 -11.85
C LEU A 40 -1.86 3.87 -10.44
N ILE A 41 -3.12 3.49 -10.26
CA ILE A 41 -3.75 3.40 -8.95
C ILE A 41 -3.82 1.93 -8.54
N GLY A 42 -3.09 1.59 -7.49
CA GLY A 42 -2.96 0.24 -6.99
C GLY A 42 -3.64 0.01 -5.65
N VAL A 43 -3.76 -1.25 -5.30
CA VAL A 43 -4.27 -1.69 -4.00
C VAL A 43 -3.54 -2.94 -3.52
N ALA A 44 -3.22 -3.00 -2.22
CA ALA A 44 -2.78 -4.23 -1.58
C ALA A 44 -3.99 -5.11 -1.28
N VAL A 45 -3.88 -6.41 -1.60
CA VAL A 45 -4.95 -7.39 -1.41
C VAL A 45 -4.43 -8.63 -0.67
N ASN A 46 -5.27 -9.17 0.19
CA ASN A 46 -5.02 -10.45 0.84
C ASN A 46 -5.64 -11.62 0.07
N ASP A 47 -5.40 -12.85 0.54
CA ASP A 47 -5.91 -14.05 -0.11
C ASP A 47 -7.44 -14.15 -0.12
N ASP A 48 -8.14 -13.63 0.88
CA ASP A 48 -9.61 -13.61 0.92
C ASP A 48 -10.23 -12.84 -0.24
N VAL A 49 -9.59 -11.72 -0.65
CA VAL A 49 -10.03 -10.93 -1.79
C VAL A 49 -9.90 -11.72 -3.09
N VAL A 50 -8.71 -12.26 -3.36
CA VAL A 50 -8.44 -12.97 -4.63
C VAL A 50 -9.11 -14.33 -4.72
N SER A 51 -9.48 -14.93 -3.58
CA SER A 51 -10.30 -16.14 -3.51
C SER A 51 -11.79 -15.89 -3.77
N GLY A 52 -12.21 -14.62 -3.83
CA GLY A 52 -13.61 -14.26 -4.08
C GLY A 52 -14.55 -14.45 -2.89
N ASN A 53 -14.02 -14.60 -1.67
CA ASN A 53 -14.82 -14.84 -0.46
C ASN A 53 -15.74 -13.66 -0.12
N ASP A 54 -15.39 -12.45 -0.56
CA ASP A 54 -16.20 -11.26 -0.39
C ASP A 54 -16.39 -10.56 -1.75
N SER A 55 -17.54 -10.81 -2.39
CA SER A 55 -17.84 -10.27 -3.72
C SER A 55 -17.93 -8.74 -3.77
N GLN A 56 -18.23 -8.07 -2.65
CA GLN A 56 -18.30 -6.61 -2.61
C GLN A 56 -16.89 -6.01 -2.65
N VAL A 57 -15.94 -6.61 -1.94
CA VAL A 57 -14.53 -6.19 -2.00
C VAL A 57 -13.94 -6.46 -3.39
N VAL A 58 -14.21 -7.64 -3.95
CA VAL A 58 -13.78 -7.97 -5.33
C VAL A 58 -14.28 -6.92 -6.32
N ALA A 59 -15.58 -6.57 -6.26
CA ALA A 59 -16.16 -5.56 -7.15
C ALA A 59 -15.50 -4.18 -7.00
N ILE A 60 -15.11 -3.78 -5.77
CA ILE A 60 -14.34 -2.54 -5.56
C ILE A 60 -12.98 -2.64 -6.23
N VAL A 61 -12.25 -3.73 -6.01
CA VAL A 61 -10.91 -3.91 -6.59
C VAL A 61 -10.97 -3.89 -8.12
N GLU A 62 -11.84 -4.67 -8.72
CA GLU A 62 -12.00 -4.74 -10.18
C GLU A 62 -12.42 -3.40 -10.80
N LYS A 63 -13.26 -2.62 -10.11
CA LYS A 63 -13.76 -1.33 -10.59
C LYS A 63 -12.72 -0.21 -10.44
N GLN A 64 -12.02 -0.14 -9.30
CA GLN A 64 -11.30 1.07 -8.90
C GLN A 64 -9.81 1.06 -9.26
N PHE A 65 -9.18 -0.12 -9.38
CA PHE A 65 -7.74 -0.24 -9.44
C PHE A 65 -7.25 -0.88 -10.74
N ASN A 66 -6.04 -0.50 -11.16
CA ASN A 66 -5.33 -1.07 -12.31
C ASN A 66 -3.93 -1.62 -11.94
N SER A 67 -3.61 -1.69 -10.65
CA SER A 67 -2.42 -2.36 -10.13
C SER A 67 -2.76 -3.07 -8.82
N ILE A 68 -2.10 -4.20 -8.55
CA ILE A 68 -2.25 -4.95 -7.30
C ILE A 68 -0.90 -5.36 -6.71
N THR A 69 -0.86 -5.40 -5.37
CA THR A 69 0.28 -5.87 -4.58
C THR A 69 -0.22 -6.91 -3.57
N PRO A 70 0.48 -8.05 -3.35
CA PRO A 70 0.04 -9.03 -2.38
C PRO A 70 0.39 -8.54 -0.97
N GLU A 71 -0.58 -8.50 -0.06
CA GLU A 71 -0.33 -8.06 1.32
C GLU A 71 0.66 -8.98 2.05
N ASN A 72 0.53 -10.32 1.87
CA ASN A 72 1.34 -11.30 2.60
C ASN A 72 1.82 -12.50 1.78
N VAL A 73 1.03 -12.99 0.82
CA VAL A 73 1.21 -14.34 0.24
C VAL A 73 2.53 -14.57 -0.49
N MET A 74 3.26 -13.54 -0.88
CA MET A 74 4.59 -13.62 -1.50
C MET A 74 5.74 -13.34 -0.52
N LYS A 75 5.48 -12.97 0.73
CA LYS A 75 6.53 -12.83 1.74
C LYS A 75 7.12 -14.20 2.07
N TRP A 76 8.41 -14.26 2.35
CA TRP A 76 9.15 -15.52 2.51
C TRP A 76 8.47 -16.52 3.45
N GLN A 77 7.99 -16.06 4.60
CA GLN A 77 7.32 -16.91 5.59
C GLN A 77 6.10 -17.66 5.04
N PHE A 78 5.40 -17.08 4.07
CA PHE A 78 4.17 -17.66 3.51
C PHE A 78 4.43 -18.47 2.25
N ILE A 79 5.31 -17.99 1.37
CA ILE A 79 5.59 -18.64 0.09
C ILE A 79 6.62 -19.77 0.22
N HIS A 80 7.55 -19.68 1.21
CA HIS A 80 8.61 -20.67 1.44
C HIS A 80 8.76 -20.95 2.95
N PRO A 81 7.73 -21.57 3.58
CA PRO A 81 7.64 -21.73 5.03
C PRO A 81 8.65 -22.71 5.62
N GLU A 82 9.04 -23.74 4.88
CA GLU A 82 9.93 -24.81 5.30
C GLU A 82 11.02 -25.07 4.25
N PRO A 83 12.19 -25.65 4.62
CA PRO A 83 13.21 -26.04 3.64
C PRO A 83 12.63 -26.88 2.51
N ASN A 84 12.96 -26.54 1.27
CA ASN A 84 12.51 -27.26 0.06
C ASN A 84 10.99 -27.37 -0.14
N LYS A 85 10.20 -26.55 0.59
CA LYS A 85 8.75 -26.57 0.50
C LYS A 85 8.21 -25.19 0.20
N TYR A 86 7.69 -25.01 -1.00
CA TYR A 86 7.04 -23.80 -1.44
C TYR A 86 5.51 -23.95 -1.39
N ASN A 87 4.84 -22.91 -0.92
CA ASN A 87 3.38 -22.79 -0.92
C ASN A 87 2.97 -21.74 -1.95
N PHE A 88 2.91 -22.11 -3.21
CA PHE A 88 2.61 -21.19 -4.31
C PHE A 88 1.11 -20.95 -4.52
N GLU A 89 0.24 -21.81 -4.01
CA GLU A 89 -1.19 -21.76 -4.32
C GLU A 89 -1.84 -20.38 -4.05
N PRO A 90 -1.64 -19.70 -2.89
CA PRO A 90 -2.18 -18.37 -2.67
C PRO A 90 -1.57 -17.31 -3.61
N ALA A 91 -0.27 -17.39 -3.88
CA ALA A 91 0.40 -16.47 -4.80
C ALA A 91 -0.02 -16.70 -6.26
N ASP A 92 -0.29 -17.96 -6.66
CA ASP A 92 -0.84 -18.31 -7.98
C ASP A 92 -2.23 -17.69 -8.16
N ARG A 93 -3.12 -17.77 -7.14
CA ARG A 93 -4.44 -17.12 -7.18
C ARG A 93 -4.31 -15.60 -7.33
N PHE A 94 -3.40 -14.99 -6.58
CA PHE A 94 -3.14 -13.56 -6.66
C PHE A 94 -2.70 -13.14 -8.07
N VAL A 95 -1.72 -13.84 -8.66
CA VAL A 95 -1.23 -13.53 -10.00
C VAL A 95 -2.34 -13.75 -11.05
N ALA A 96 -3.07 -14.87 -10.96
CA ALA A 96 -4.19 -15.16 -11.86
C ALA A 96 -5.30 -14.11 -11.78
N PHE A 97 -5.59 -13.57 -10.58
CA PHE A 97 -6.55 -12.48 -10.38
C PHE A 97 -6.08 -11.21 -11.11
N GLY A 98 -4.80 -10.84 -10.96
CA GLY A 98 -4.23 -9.68 -11.66
C GLY A 98 -4.25 -9.81 -13.18
N GLU A 99 -3.88 -10.99 -13.71
CA GLU A 99 -3.92 -11.28 -15.14
C GLU A 99 -5.35 -11.21 -15.70
N LYS A 100 -6.31 -11.86 -15.02
CA LYS A 100 -7.74 -11.82 -15.40
C LYS A 100 -8.25 -10.39 -15.53
N ASN A 101 -7.84 -9.51 -14.62
CA ASN A 101 -8.28 -8.12 -14.56
C ASN A 101 -7.35 -7.15 -15.31
N LYS A 102 -6.33 -7.64 -16.01
CA LYS A 102 -5.33 -6.85 -16.78
C LYS A 102 -4.66 -5.78 -15.93
N MET A 103 -4.36 -6.11 -14.67
CA MET A 103 -3.71 -5.21 -13.72
C MET A 103 -2.18 -5.31 -13.81
N PHE A 104 -1.49 -4.22 -13.49
CA PHE A 104 -0.06 -4.26 -13.22
C PHE A 104 0.18 -5.00 -11.90
N ILE A 105 0.94 -6.07 -11.95
CA ILE A 105 1.16 -6.98 -10.79
C ILE A 105 2.51 -6.69 -10.18
N VAL A 106 2.52 -6.41 -8.88
CA VAL A 106 3.74 -6.22 -8.08
C VAL A 106 3.97 -7.43 -7.19
N GLY A 107 5.18 -7.96 -7.19
CA GLY A 107 5.62 -8.97 -6.24
C GLY A 107 6.19 -8.32 -4.98
N HIS A 108 5.62 -8.62 -3.84
CA HIS A 108 6.05 -8.07 -2.56
C HIS A 108 6.21 -9.19 -1.53
N THR A 109 7.37 -9.42 -0.99
CA THR A 109 8.71 -8.91 -1.28
C THR A 109 9.70 -10.07 -1.28
N LEU A 110 10.79 -9.98 -2.05
CA LEU A 110 11.77 -11.07 -2.11
C LEU A 110 12.64 -11.14 -0.85
N ILE A 111 13.22 -10.00 -0.44
CA ILE A 111 14.13 -9.91 0.70
C ILE A 111 13.63 -8.86 1.68
N TRP A 112 13.35 -9.29 2.90
CA TRP A 112 12.97 -8.46 4.03
C TRP A 112 13.55 -9.05 5.32
N GLN A 113 13.66 -8.29 6.38
CA GLN A 113 14.16 -8.76 7.68
C GLN A 113 13.05 -9.34 8.57
N ASN A 114 11.79 -9.01 8.26
CA ASN A 114 10.62 -9.51 8.97
C ASN A 114 9.89 -10.59 8.14
N GLN A 115 8.98 -11.30 8.77
CA GLN A 115 8.16 -12.36 8.15
C GLN A 115 8.99 -13.35 7.29
N ILE A 116 10.17 -13.72 7.80
CA ILE A 116 11.05 -14.74 7.24
C ILE A 116 11.19 -15.88 8.27
N PRO A 117 11.06 -17.15 7.88
CA PRO A 117 11.13 -18.25 8.82
C PRO A 117 12.56 -18.43 9.36
N GLY A 118 12.67 -18.82 10.63
CA GLY A 118 13.97 -18.92 11.30
C GLY A 118 14.96 -19.89 10.64
N TRP A 119 14.47 -20.93 9.95
CA TRP A 119 15.31 -21.87 9.22
C TRP A 119 16.08 -21.22 8.07
N ALA A 120 15.56 -20.11 7.53
CA ALA A 120 16.16 -19.44 6.37
C ALA A 120 17.63 -19.02 6.61
N PHE A 121 18.01 -18.80 7.87
CA PHE A 121 19.37 -18.38 8.25
C PHE A 121 20.19 -19.50 8.90
N LYS A 122 19.69 -20.74 8.95
CA LYS A 122 20.30 -21.81 9.72
C LYS A 122 20.60 -23.05 8.89
N ASP A 123 21.63 -23.77 9.31
CA ASP A 123 21.90 -25.13 8.83
C ASP A 123 21.06 -26.20 9.58
N ASP A 124 21.20 -27.46 9.19
CA ASP A 124 20.47 -28.58 9.79
C ASP A 124 20.86 -28.82 11.28
N SER A 125 21.99 -28.29 11.72
CA SER A 125 22.45 -28.32 13.10
C SER A 125 21.99 -27.09 13.91
N ASN A 126 21.12 -26.24 13.31
CA ASN A 126 20.58 -25.00 13.91
C ASN A 126 21.64 -23.88 14.14
N ASN A 127 22.81 -23.98 13.52
CA ASN A 127 23.81 -22.92 13.50
C ASN A 127 23.50 -21.89 12.40
N LEU A 128 23.95 -20.63 12.57
CA LEU A 128 23.86 -19.64 11.51
C LEU A 128 24.69 -20.08 10.30
N LEU A 129 24.12 -19.87 9.13
CA LEU A 129 24.79 -20.12 7.86
C LEU A 129 25.99 -19.18 7.68
N GLY A 130 27.07 -19.69 7.13
CA GLY A 130 28.13 -18.87 6.56
C GLY A 130 27.68 -18.15 5.28
N ARG A 131 28.43 -17.11 4.91
CA ARG A 131 28.11 -16.21 3.79
C ARG A 131 27.75 -16.94 2.50
N ASP A 132 28.60 -17.87 2.03
CA ASP A 132 28.41 -18.52 0.73
C ASP A 132 27.13 -19.37 0.72
N ALA A 133 26.85 -20.11 1.78
CA ALA A 133 25.62 -20.89 1.94
C ALA A 133 24.39 -19.99 2.01
N MET A 134 24.47 -18.83 2.66
CA MET A 134 23.36 -17.89 2.72
C MET A 134 23.10 -17.21 1.37
N LEU A 135 24.17 -16.85 0.63
CA LEU A 135 24.04 -16.32 -0.73
C LEU A 135 23.41 -17.36 -1.68
N ALA A 136 23.83 -18.62 -1.59
CA ALA A 136 23.22 -19.70 -2.38
C ALA A 136 21.71 -19.83 -2.06
N ARG A 137 21.32 -19.78 -0.80
CA ARG A 137 19.91 -19.87 -0.37
C ARG A 137 19.11 -18.64 -0.81
N MET A 138 19.67 -17.44 -0.71
CA MET A 138 19.05 -16.20 -1.22
C MET A 138 18.83 -16.31 -2.73
N LYS A 139 19.84 -16.76 -3.48
CA LYS A 139 19.75 -16.95 -4.94
C LYS A 139 18.68 -17.96 -5.29
N ASP A 140 18.67 -19.12 -4.64
CA ASP A 140 17.66 -20.17 -4.87
C ASP A 140 16.24 -19.64 -4.63
N HIS A 141 16.00 -18.94 -3.53
CA HIS A 141 14.69 -18.36 -3.22
C HIS A 141 14.24 -17.36 -4.30
N ILE A 142 15.11 -16.40 -4.66
CA ILE A 142 14.81 -15.38 -5.68
C ILE A 142 14.53 -16.05 -7.03
N PHE A 143 15.36 -16.99 -7.45
CA PHE A 143 15.21 -17.68 -8.74
C PHE A 143 13.95 -18.55 -8.79
N THR A 144 13.63 -19.23 -7.70
CA THR A 144 12.43 -20.07 -7.62
C THR A 144 11.16 -19.25 -7.65
N VAL A 145 11.09 -18.17 -6.84
CA VAL A 145 9.91 -17.32 -6.76
C VAL A 145 9.73 -16.49 -8.03
N MET A 146 10.76 -15.76 -8.45
CA MET A 146 10.66 -14.95 -9.67
C MET A 146 10.52 -15.81 -10.92
N GLY A 147 11.23 -16.95 -10.98
CA GLY A 147 11.16 -17.87 -12.11
C GLY A 147 9.76 -18.43 -12.37
N ARG A 148 9.00 -18.73 -11.29
CA ARG A 148 7.60 -19.16 -11.40
C ARG A 148 6.71 -18.10 -12.05
N TYR A 149 6.95 -16.83 -11.77
CA TYR A 149 6.10 -15.71 -12.24
C TYR A 149 6.77 -14.89 -13.35
N LYS A 150 7.82 -15.37 -13.95
CA LYS A 150 8.55 -14.69 -15.02
C LYS A 150 7.62 -14.29 -16.16
N GLY A 151 7.64 -12.99 -16.50
CA GLY A 151 6.78 -12.41 -17.52
C GLY A 151 5.30 -12.25 -17.13
N ARG A 152 4.93 -12.62 -15.89
CA ARG A 152 3.57 -12.50 -15.34
C ARG A 152 3.47 -11.43 -14.24
N VAL A 153 4.52 -11.27 -13.45
CA VAL A 153 4.67 -10.18 -12.47
C VAL A 153 5.48 -9.08 -13.14
N ASN A 154 4.95 -7.86 -13.11
CA ASN A 154 5.52 -6.72 -13.84
C ASN A 154 6.70 -6.07 -13.12
N GLY A 155 6.71 -6.10 -11.79
CA GLY A 155 7.79 -5.53 -10.99
C GLY A 155 7.85 -6.13 -9.59
N TRP A 156 9.03 -6.08 -8.95
CA TRP A 156 9.29 -6.70 -7.66
C TRP A 156 9.89 -5.70 -6.67
N ASP A 157 9.34 -5.66 -5.47
CA ASP A 157 10.05 -5.12 -4.32
C ASP A 157 11.15 -6.12 -3.96
N VAL A 158 12.36 -5.88 -4.52
CA VAL A 158 13.51 -6.81 -4.37
C VAL A 158 13.98 -6.82 -2.91
N VAL A 159 14.13 -5.62 -2.33
CA VAL A 159 14.49 -5.45 -0.93
C VAL A 159 13.53 -4.47 -0.28
N ASN A 160 12.98 -4.89 0.84
CA ASN A 160 12.10 -4.10 1.68
C ASN A 160 12.81 -3.73 3.00
N GLU A 161 12.77 -2.43 3.38
CA GLU A 161 13.15 -1.91 4.69
C GLU A 161 14.58 -2.26 5.14
N ALA A 162 15.56 -2.08 4.27
CA ALA A 162 16.96 -2.35 4.63
C ALA A 162 17.56 -1.29 5.56
N LEU A 163 17.07 -0.05 5.54
CA LEU A 163 17.62 1.09 6.23
C LEU A 163 16.90 1.38 7.55
N ASN A 164 17.66 1.70 8.61
CA ASN A 164 17.07 2.24 9.82
C ASN A 164 16.81 3.76 9.68
N ASP A 165 16.05 4.35 10.60
CA ASP A 165 15.64 5.77 10.54
C ASP A 165 16.82 6.75 10.59
N ALA A 166 17.99 6.34 11.12
CA ALA A 166 19.21 7.14 11.13
C ALA A 166 20.03 7.00 9.84
N GLY A 167 19.63 6.11 8.94
CA GLY A 167 20.24 5.90 7.63
C GLY A 167 21.09 4.64 7.44
N PRO A 168 21.86 4.13 8.41
CA PRO A 168 22.58 2.86 8.23
C PRO A 168 21.64 1.67 7.96
N LEU A 169 22.19 0.59 7.42
CA LEU A 169 21.50 -0.69 7.34
C LEU A 169 21.05 -1.18 8.73
N HIS A 170 19.87 -1.79 8.80
CA HIS A 170 19.44 -2.50 10.00
C HIS A 170 20.45 -3.60 10.37
N LYS A 171 20.68 -3.78 11.67
CA LYS A 171 21.39 -4.95 12.22
C LYS A 171 20.51 -6.19 12.08
N SER A 172 20.38 -6.70 10.88
CA SER A 172 19.53 -7.83 10.53
C SER A 172 20.36 -9.12 10.37
N LYS A 173 19.68 -10.26 10.33
CA LYS A 173 20.28 -11.54 9.98
C LYS A 173 20.94 -11.53 8.59
N TRP A 174 20.44 -10.72 7.68
CA TRP A 174 21.06 -10.52 6.36
C TRP A 174 22.45 -9.91 6.47
N VAL A 175 22.58 -8.84 7.27
CA VAL A 175 23.89 -8.21 7.50
C VAL A 175 24.82 -9.13 8.29
N GLU A 176 24.29 -9.89 9.25
CA GLU A 176 25.08 -10.82 10.08
C GLU A 176 25.63 -11.99 9.24
N THR A 177 24.84 -12.56 8.33
CA THR A 177 25.22 -13.77 7.59
C THR A 177 25.87 -13.46 6.24
N VAL A 178 25.34 -12.50 5.48
CA VAL A 178 25.85 -12.12 4.15
C VAL A 178 26.83 -10.95 4.23
N GLY A 179 26.54 -9.96 5.08
CA GLY A 179 27.27 -8.70 5.11
C GLY A 179 26.48 -7.53 4.49
N PRO A 180 27.07 -6.33 4.48
CA PRO A 180 26.37 -5.11 4.07
C PRO A 180 26.02 -5.06 2.57
N ASP A 181 26.61 -5.91 1.75
CA ASP A 181 26.37 -6.01 0.31
C ASP A 181 25.20 -6.95 -0.06
N TYR A 182 24.44 -7.45 0.93
CA TYR A 182 23.30 -8.33 0.65
C TYR A 182 22.24 -7.68 -0.26
N VAL A 183 22.07 -6.35 -0.19
CA VAL A 183 21.14 -5.60 -1.05
C VAL A 183 21.60 -5.69 -2.50
N GLN A 184 22.91 -5.43 -2.78
CA GLN A 184 23.46 -5.54 -4.12
C GLN A 184 23.27 -6.96 -4.67
N LYS A 185 23.55 -7.99 -3.85
CA LYS A 185 23.37 -9.39 -4.25
C LYS A 185 21.91 -9.74 -4.56
N ALA A 186 20.97 -9.20 -3.79
CA ALA A 186 19.55 -9.40 -4.06
C ALA A 186 19.15 -8.81 -5.44
N PHE A 187 19.58 -7.58 -5.75
CA PHE A 187 19.31 -6.95 -7.05
C PHE A 187 20.00 -7.65 -8.21
N GLU A 188 21.24 -8.12 -8.02
CA GLU A 188 21.97 -8.95 -9.00
C GLU A 188 21.16 -10.20 -9.34
N TYR A 189 20.76 -10.98 -8.33
CA TYR A 189 20.01 -12.21 -8.51
C TYR A 189 18.60 -12.00 -9.08
N ALA A 190 17.93 -10.92 -8.67
CA ALA A 190 16.61 -10.57 -9.20
C ALA A 190 16.70 -10.26 -10.72
N HIS A 191 17.69 -9.47 -11.12
CA HIS A 191 17.91 -9.17 -12.55
C HIS A 191 18.27 -10.42 -13.36
N GLU A 192 19.10 -11.30 -12.82
CA GLU A 192 19.40 -12.59 -13.49
C GLU A 192 18.15 -13.48 -13.63
N ALA A 193 17.28 -13.51 -12.61
CA ALA A 193 16.09 -14.35 -12.62
C ALA A 193 15.04 -13.87 -13.65
N ASP A 194 14.76 -12.58 -13.70
CA ASP A 194 13.88 -11.97 -14.71
C ASP A 194 14.41 -10.60 -15.17
N PRO A 195 15.14 -10.57 -16.30
CA PRO A 195 15.66 -9.31 -16.84
C PRO A 195 14.59 -8.30 -17.29
N ASN A 196 13.34 -8.72 -17.46
CA ASN A 196 12.26 -7.88 -17.97
C ASN A 196 11.40 -7.26 -16.87
N ALA A 197 11.34 -7.87 -15.69
CA ALA A 197 10.61 -7.31 -14.56
C ALA A 197 11.29 -6.04 -14.05
N GLU A 198 10.48 -5.07 -13.60
CA GLU A 198 11.00 -3.89 -12.94
C GLU A 198 11.47 -4.24 -11.51
N LEU A 199 12.56 -3.64 -11.04
CA LEU A 199 13.20 -3.93 -9.76
C LEU A 199 13.16 -2.70 -8.85
N TYR A 200 12.60 -2.84 -7.64
CA TYR A 200 12.36 -1.75 -6.72
C TYR A 200 13.03 -1.96 -5.36
N TYR A 201 13.41 -0.85 -4.76
CA TYR A 201 13.66 -0.74 -3.32
C TYR A 201 12.45 -0.09 -2.66
N ASN A 202 11.93 -0.68 -1.59
CA ASN A 202 10.76 -0.18 -0.86
C ASN A 202 11.10 0.06 0.61
N ASP A 203 10.69 1.21 1.17
CA ASP A 203 10.93 1.51 2.59
C ASP A 203 9.94 2.56 3.13
N PHE A 204 9.78 2.60 4.45
CA PHE A 204 9.02 3.63 5.15
C PHE A 204 9.94 4.82 5.54
N SER A 205 9.33 5.95 5.93
CA SER A 205 10.05 7.14 6.45
C SER A 205 11.16 7.70 5.53
N LEU A 206 11.08 7.50 4.21
CA LEU A 206 11.99 8.13 3.25
C LEU A 206 11.75 9.65 3.09
N ASP A 207 10.67 10.15 3.67
CA ASP A 207 10.42 11.57 3.89
C ASP A 207 11.43 12.20 4.88
N LYS A 208 12.00 11.39 5.82
CA LYS A 208 13.01 11.84 6.77
C LYS A 208 14.37 12.03 6.11
N PRO A 209 15.07 13.17 6.33
CA PRO A 209 16.32 13.51 5.63
C PRO A 209 17.40 12.43 5.73
N ALA A 210 17.71 11.96 6.93
CA ALA A 210 18.80 11.01 7.15
C ALA A 210 18.58 9.67 6.41
N LYS A 211 17.36 9.13 6.46
CA LYS A 211 17.00 7.88 5.78
C LYS A 211 16.93 8.08 4.27
N ARG A 212 16.35 9.19 3.81
CA ARG A 212 16.30 9.57 2.39
C ARG A 212 17.69 9.67 1.78
N GLU A 213 18.62 10.39 2.43
CA GLU A 213 19.99 10.51 1.95
C GLU A 213 20.74 9.16 1.91
N ALA A 214 20.48 8.29 2.88
CA ALA A 214 21.06 6.95 2.87
C ALA A 214 20.50 6.11 1.72
N CYS A 215 19.19 6.20 1.44
CA CYS A 215 18.58 5.53 0.30
C CYS A 215 19.11 6.10 -1.05
N VAL A 216 19.32 7.41 -1.14
CA VAL A 216 19.97 8.03 -2.31
C VAL A 216 21.38 7.46 -2.53
N ARG A 217 22.16 7.29 -1.45
CA ARG A 217 23.51 6.64 -1.55
C ARG A 217 23.40 5.19 -1.99
N LEU A 218 22.42 4.44 -1.47
CA LEU A 218 22.16 3.06 -1.86
C LEU A 218 21.84 2.94 -3.36
N VAL A 219 20.94 3.77 -3.88
CA VAL A 219 20.59 3.78 -5.31
C VAL A 219 21.79 4.15 -6.17
N LYS A 220 22.58 5.16 -5.77
CA LYS A 220 23.81 5.54 -6.46
C LYS A 220 24.83 4.40 -6.48
N ASP A 221 24.99 3.69 -5.38
CA ASP A 221 25.92 2.55 -5.28
C ASP A 221 25.48 1.40 -6.20
N LEU A 222 24.21 1.02 -6.21
CA LEU A 222 23.68 0.04 -7.14
C LEU A 222 23.97 0.43 -8.60
N LYS A 223 23.63 1.66 -8.99
CA LYS A 223 23.86 2.17 -10.36
C LYS A 223 25.34 2.24 -10.72
N SER A 224 26.21 2.62 -9.80
CA SER A 224 27.66 2.70 -10.03
C SER A 224 28.30 1.33 -10.29
N LYS A 225 27.68 0.27 -9.76
CA LYS A 225 28.09 -1.14 -10.00
C LYS A 225 27.42 -1.77 -11.21
N GLY A 226 26.66 -0.99 -11.98
CA GLY A 226 25.93 -1.48 -13.15
C GLY A 226 24.72 -2.35 -12.80
N LEU A 227 24.27 -2.36 -11.54
CA LEU A 227 23.09 -3.09 -11.11
C LEU A 227 21.82 -2.33 -11.46
N ARG A 228 20.82 -3.06 -11.95
CA ARG A 228 19.54 -2.48 -12.32
C ARG A 228 18.71 -2.17 -11.08
N ILE A 229 18.22 -0.95 -11.02
CA ILE A 229 17.15 -0.49 -10.13
C ILE A 229 16.26 0.47 -10.92
N ASP A 230 14.97 0.13 -11.02
CA ASP A 230 14.00 0.88 -11.83
C ASP A 230 13.23 1.90 -11.02
N GLY A 231 13.06 1.68 -9.71
CA GLY A 231 12.30 2.59 -8.89
C GLY A 231 12.55 2.47 -7.39
N VAL A 232 12.09 3.50 -6.68
CA VAL A 232 12.07 3.57 -5.21
C VAL A 232 10.65 3.85 -4.75
N GLY A 233 10.17 3.01 -3.82
CA GLY A 233 8.88 3.18 -3.14
C GLY A 233 9.04 3.76 -1.75
N ILE A 234 8.22 4.78 -1.44
CA ILE A 234 7.92 5.14 -0.06
C ILE A 234 6.60 4.48 0.32
N GLN A 235 6.58 3.74 1.44
CA GLN A 235 5.37 3.02 1.84
C GLN A 235 4.17 3.95 1.97
N GLY A 236 4.31 5.07 2.67
CA GLY A 236 3.20 6.03 2.78
C GLY A 236 2.23 5.70 3.92
N HIS A 237 2.69 5.01 4.97
CA HIS A 237 1.98 4.86 6.23
C HIS A 237 2.05 6.17 7.01
N TRP A 238 1.12 7.08 6.69
CA TRP A 238 1.17 8.46 7.14
C TRP A 238 0.07 8.78 8.16
N ALA A 239 0.04 10.03 8.63
CA ALA A 239 -0.97 10.54 9.54
C ALA A 239 -1.60 11.84 8.97
N LEU A 240 -2.59 12.37 9.66
CA LEU A 240 -3.31 13.57 9.24
C LEU A 240 -2.39 14.80 9.10
N ASP A 241 -1.35 14.88 9.90
CA ASP A 241 -0.43 16.02 10.00
C ASP A 241 1.02 15.67 9.65
N TYR A 242 1.27 14.44 9.18
CA TYR A 242 2.62 13.95 8.85
C TYR A 242 2.58 13.02 7.62
N PRO A 243 3.62 13.07 6.76
CA PRO A 243 4.69 14.05 6.65
C PRO A 243 4.19 15.40 6.09
N SER A 244 5.01 16.45 6.15
CA SER A 244 4.65 17.73 5.51
C SER A 244 4.70 17.60 3.97
N ARG A 245 3.98 18.47 3.27
CA ARG A 245 4.06 18.61 1.82
C ARG A 245 5.51 18.70 1.34
N LYS A 246 6.31 19.56 1.98
CA LYS A 246 7.73 19.76 1.66
C LYS A 246 8.55 18.48 1.76
N ASP A 247 8.29 17.65 2.77
CA ASP A 247 9.04 16.40 2.95
C ASP A 247 8.74 15.39 1.84
N ILE A 248 7.47 15.35 1.37
CA ILE A 248 7.06 14.52 0.23
C ILE A 248 7.71 15.01 -1.06
N GLU A 249 7.69 16.32 -1.32
CA GLU A 249 8.35 16.92 -2.50
C GLU A 249 9.86 16.65 -2.49
N GLN A 250 10.51 16.76 -1.33
CA GLN A 250 11.92 16.44 -1.19
C GLN A 250 12.23 14.97 -1.46
N PHE A 251 11.36 14.06 -1.04
CA PHE A 251 11.47 12.64 -1.38
C PHE A 251 11.37 12.45 -2.90
N ILE A 252 10.31 12.94 -3.53
CA ILE A 252 10.09 12.78 -4.97
C ILE A 252 11.30 13.33 -5.77
N ASN A 253 11.70 14.55 -5.49
CA ASN A 253 12.79 15.23 -6.20
C ASN A 253 14.14 14.52 -6.04
N ALA A 254 14.43 13.98 -4.85
CA ALA A 254 15.69 13.29 -4.59
C ALA A 254 15.88 12.04 -5.48
N PHE A 255 14.80 11.28 -5.74
CA PHE A 255 14.86 10.07 -6.55
C PHE A 255 14.61 10.35 -8.04
N ALA A 256 13.79 11.34 -8.38
CA ALA A 256 13.66 11.84 -9.74
C ALA A 256 15.02 12.27 -10.32
N ALA A 257 15.84 12.96 -9.53
CA ALA A 257 17.19 13.37 -9.90
C ALA A 257 18.16 12.20 -10.19
N LEU A 258 17.83 10.98 -9.74
CA LEU A 258 18.59 9.76 -10.02
C LEU A 258 18.10 9.02 -11.28
N GLY A 259 17.03 9.51 -11.92
CA GLY A 259 16.42 8.89 -13.08
C GLY A 259 15.81 7.51 -12.76
N VAL A 260 15.23 7.36 -11.57
CA VAL A 260 14.46 6.17 -11.17
C VAL A 260 12.99 6.56 -10.96
N LYS A 261 12.09 5.61 -11.17
CA LYS A 261 10.66 5.80 -10.87
C LYS A 261 10.44 6.05 -9.39
N VAL A 262 9.42 6.84 -9.06
CA VAL A 262 9.01 7.08 -7.68
C VAL A 262 7.60 6.54 -7.49
N MET A 263 7.36 5.89 -6.37
CA MET A 263 6.06 5.29 -6.05
C MET A 263 5.68 5.55 -4.59
N VAL A 264 4.37 5.70 -4.35
CA VAL A 264 3.79 5.50 -3.02
C VAL A 264 3.21 4.09 -3.01
N THR A 265 3.75 3.22 -2.17
CA THR A 265 3.56 1.76 -2.33
C THR A 265 2.56 1.15 -1.35
N GLU A 266 2.26 1.82 -0.24
CA GLU A 266 1.47 1.27 0.86
C GLU A 266 0.63 2.36 1.55
N LEU A 267 0.01 3.24 0.76
CA LEU A 267 -0.67 4.44 1.27
C LEU A 267 -1.83 4.10 2.20
N ASP A 268 -1.73 4.58 3.41
CA ASP A 268 -2.83 4.72 4.36
C ASP A 268 -2.61 5.96 5.26
N ILE A 269 -3.70 6.52 5.80
CA ILE A 269 -3.64 7.70 6.66
C ILE A 269 -4.24 7.36 8.02
N ASP A 270 -3.38 7.11 9.02
CA ASP A 270 -3.87 6.85 10.38
C ASP A 270 -4.51 8.11 10.97
N VAL A 271 -5.78 7.98 11.33
CA VAL A 271 -6.58 9.04 11.96
C VAL A 271 -6.62 8.94 13.48
N LEU A 272 -6.05 7.86 14.01
CA LEU A 272 -6.04 7.60 15.44
C LEU A 272 -4.83 8.28 16.10
N PRO A 273 -4.91 8.57 17.40
CA PRO A 273 -3.78 9.12 18.14
C PRO A 273 -2.53 8.25 17.96
N SER A 274 -1.42 8.92 17.69
CA SER A 274 -0.15 8.26 17.37
C SER A 274 0.38 7.43 18.53
N ALA A 275 0.83 6.23 18.20
CA ALA A 275 1.67 5.41 19.05
C ALA A 275 3.15 5.50 18.61
N THR A 276 3.58 6.61 18.02
CA THR A 276 4.89 6.78 17.35
C THR A 276 6.10 6.44 18.19
N GLN A 277 6.04 6.65 19.51
CA GLN A 277 7.11 6.21 20.41
C GLN A 277 7.36 4.69 20.38
N TYR A 278 6.43 3.95 19.77
CA TYR A 278 6.44 2.49 19.68
C TYR A 278 6.61 1.99 18.24
N MET A 279 6.61 2.90 17.26
CA MET A 279 6.72 2.53 15.85
C MET A 279 8.18 2.36 15.47
N GLY A 280 8.55 1.13 15.11
CA GLY A 280 9.83 0.74 14.56
C GLY A 280 9.63 -0.38 13.56
N ALA A 281 10.70 -0.85 12.93
CA ALA A 281 10.65 -1.97 11.98
C ALA A 281 10.32 -3.32 12.64
N ASP A 282 10.18 -3.40 13.95
CA ASP A 282 9.82 -4.63 14.66
C ASP A 282 8.31 -4.77 14.80
N ILE A 283 7.72 -5.58 13.93
CA ILE A 283 6.29 -5.92 13.92
C ILE A 283 5.86 -6.85 15.07
N ASN A 284 6.80 -7.37 15.86
CA ASN A 284 6.48 -8.24 16.99
C ASN A 284 6.16 -7.46 18.27
N VAL A 285 6.39 -6.16 18.28
CA VAL A 285 6.07 -5.30 19.44
C VAL A 285 4.55 -5.25 19.63
N ARG A 286 4.09 -5.54 20.84
CA ARG A 286 2.67 -5.54 21.23
C ARG A 286 2.45 -4.61 22.40
N PHE A 287 1.38 -3.81 22.31
CA PHE A 287 0.99 -2.84 23.32
C PHE A 287 -0.42 -3.10 23.81
N GLU A 288 -0.71 -2.69 25.05
CA GLU A 288 -2.06 -2.73 25.59
C GLU A 288 -2.94 -1.65 24.95
N LEU A 289 -4.16 -2.04 24.56
CA LEU A 289 -5.14 -1.12 24.04
C LEU A 289 -5.62 -0.17 25.16
N GLN A 290 -5.40 1.12 24.97
CA GLN A 290 -5.91 2.16 25.85
C GLN A 290 -7.04 2.92 25.13
N THR A 291 -8.11 3.25 25.86
CA THR A 291 -9.28 3.98 25.31
C THR A 291 -8.88 5.27 24.61
N LYS A 292 -7.90 6.02 25.15
CA LYS A 292 -7.36 7.24 24.51
C LYS A 292 -6.71 6.99 23.15
N LEU A 293 -6.24 5.77 22.86
CA LEU A 293 -5.61 5.38 21.59
C LEU A 293 -6.61 4.77 20.61
N ASN A 294 -7.86 4.60 21.00
CA ASN A 294 -8.94 4.09 20.15
C ASN A 294 -10.26 4.86 20.40
N PRO A 295 -10.29 6.18 20.16
CA PRO A 295 -11.42 7.03 20.54
C PRO A 295 -12.66 6.85 19.66
N TYR A 296 -12.56 6.25 18.48
CA TYR A 296 -13.61 6.25 17.45
C TYR A 296 -14.26 4.88 17.25
N VAL A 297 -14.46 4.11 18.33
CA VAL A 297 -15.04 2.76 18.27
C VAL A 297 -16.46 2.71 17.68
N ASN A 298 -17.22 3.80 17.81
CA ASN A 298 -18.60 3.92 17.34
C ASN A 298 -18.73 4.63 15.96
N GLY A 299 -17.63 4.90 15.29
CA GLY A 299 -17.60 5.59 13.99
C GLY A 299 -16.70 6.81 14.02
N LEU A 300 -16.24 7.23 12.85
CA LEU A 300 -15.36 8.39 12.69
C LEU A 300 -16.22 9.67 12.71
N PRO A 301 -15.94 10.67 13.58
CA PRO A 301 -16.66 11.93 13.60
C PRO A 301 -16.52 12.70 12.27
N ASP A 302 -17.55 13.44 11.87
CA ASP A 302 -17.57 14.20 10.60
C ASP A 302 -16.41 15.17 10.46
N GLU A 303 -16.00 15.83 11.55
CA GLU A 303 -14.81 16.70 11.55
C GLU A 303 -13.53 15.94 11.20
N VAL A 304 -13.36 14.73 11.72
CA VAL A 304 -12.19 13.89 11.42
C VAL A 304 -12.28 13.30 10.02
N GLN A 305 -13.49 12.94 9.55
CA GLN A 305 -13.74 12.56 8.16
C GLN A 305 -13.31 13.66 7.20
N LYS A 306 -13.67 14.92 7.53
CA LYS A 306 -13.25 16.07 6.73
C LYS A 306 -11.73 16.27 6.74
N LYS A 307 -11.08 16.19 7.89
CA LYS A 307 -9.60 16.26 7.98
C LYS A 307 -8.93 15.18 7.14
N LEU A 308 -9.45 13.96 7.15
CA LEU A 308 -8.95 12.87 6.31
C LEU A 308 -9.12 13.17 4.82
N ALA A 309 -10.28 13.70 4.41
CA ALA A 309 -10.54 14.10 3.03
C ALA A 309 -9.61 15.23 2.57
N ASP A 310 -9.44 16.26 3.39
CA ASP A 310 -8.54 17.38 3.13
C ASP A 310 -7.08 16.89 3.00
N ARG A 311 -6.67 15.94 3.86
CA ARG A 311 -5.32 15.36 3.80
C ARG A 311 -5.08 14.55 2.54
N TYR A 312 -6.03 13.72 2.13
CA TYR A 312 -5.94 13.00 0.86
C TYR A 312 -5.90 13.94 -0.35
N ALA A 313 -6.71 15.01 -0.34
CA ALA A 313 -6.67 16.03 -1.38
C ALA A 313 -5.29 16.71 -1.47
N GLU A 314 -4.72 17.10 -0.34
CA GLU A 314 -3.36 17.69 -0.28
C GLU A 314 -2.30 16.73 -0.84
N LEU A 315 -2.30 15.47 -0.40
CA LEU A 315 -1.35 14.47 -0.86
C LEU A 315 -1.46 14.24 -2.36
N PHE A 316 -2.66 14.04 -2.87
CA PHE A 316 -2.87 13.81 -4.30
C PHE A 316 -2.55 15.04 -5.14
N ALA A 317 -2.76 16.27 -4.63
CA ALA A 317 -2.32 17.49 -5.31
C ALA A 317 -0.78 17.49 -5.53
N VAL A 318 -0.02 17.16 -4.48
CA VAL A 318 1.46 17.02 -4.60
C VAL A 318 1.84 15.95 -5.62
N LEU A 319 1.22 14.77 -5.53
CA LEU A 319 1.55 13.67 -6.46
C LEU A 319 1.22 14.02 -7.92
N LEU A 320 0.14 14.77 -8.15
CA LEU A 320 -0.26 15.22 -9.48
C LEU A 320 0.66 16.29 -10.06
N GLU A 321 1.20 17.19 -9.24
CA GLU A 321 2.24 18.14 -9.65
C GLU A 321 3.53 17.45 -10.12
N HIS A 322 3.74 16.19 -9.65
CA HIS A 322 4.89 15.36 -10.00
C HIS A 322 4.52 14.14 -10.86
N LYS A 323 3.38 14.17 -11.56
CA LYS A 323 2.83 13.02 -12.30
C LYS A 323 3.80 12.39 -13.31
N ASP A 324 4.73 13.16 -13.87
CA ASP A 324 5.73 12.65 -14.80
C ASP A 324 6.83 11.80 -14.13
N THR A 325 6.93 11.88 -12.81
CA THR A 325 7.90 11.12 -11.98
C THR A 325 7.22 9.99 -11.23
N ILE A 326 6.00 10.23 -10.74
CA ILE A 326 5.22 9.22 -10.01
C ILE A 326 4.70 8.18 -10.99
N SER A 327 5.07 6.92 -10.79
CA SER A 327 4.59 5.82 -11.65
C SER A 327 3.38 5.08 -11.08
N ARG A 328 3.21 5.07 -9.76
CA ARG A 328 2.14 4.33 -9.08
C ARG A 328 1.86 4.88 -7.69
N VAL A 329 0.57 4.85 -7.29
CA VAL A 329 0.11 5.06 -5.92
C VAL A 329 -0.74 3.85 -5.52
N THR A 330 -0.31 3.11 -4.50
CA THR A 330 -0.96 1.89 -4.03
C THR A 330 -1.49 2.09 -2.62
N PHE A 331 -2.77 1.87 -2.41
CA PHE A 331 -3.39 1.88 -1.08
C PHE A 331 -3.10 0.54 -0.36
N TRP A 332 -2.76 0.61 0.94
CA TRP A 332 -2.47 -0.60 1.70
C TRP A 332 -3.74 -1.20 2.33
N GLY A 333 -4.58 -1.72 1.46
CA GLY A 333 -5.87 -2.34 1.75
C GLY A 333 -7.02 -1.72 0.97
N VAL A 334 -8.14 -2.44 0.89
CA VAL A 334 -9.29 -2.05 0.08
C VAL A 334 -10.24 -1.15 0.86
N TYR A 335 -10.52 -1.48 2.13
CA TYR A 335 -11.51 -0.79 2.98
C TYR A 335 -11.13 -0.87 4.46
N ASP A 336 -11.66 0.05 5.25
CA ASP A 336 -11.25 0.28 6.64
C ASP A 336 -11.32 -0.95 7.56
N LYS A 337 -12.28 -1.85 7.34
CA LYS A 337 -12.51 -3.00 8.24
C LYS A 337 -11.35 -3.99 8.24
N THR A 338 -10.66 -4.16 7.12
CA THR A 338 -9.54 -5.09 6.97
C THR A 338 -8.17 -4.43 7.06
N SER A 339 -8.10 -3.10 7.29
CA SER A 339 -6.82 -2.41 7.48
C SER A 339 -6.00 -3.07 8.59
N TRP A 340 -4.70 -3.25 8.32
CA TRP A 340 -3.73 -3.76 9.29
C TRP A 340 -3.61 -2.88 10.54
N LEU A 341 -3.89 -1.57 10.41
CA LEU A 341 -3.91 -0.60 11.52
C LEU A 341 -4.98 -0.92 12.58
N ASN A 342 -5.94 -1.80 12.30
CA ASN A 342 -6.84 -2.30 13.32
C ASN A 342 -6.14 -3.20 14.36
N ASN A 343 -4.96 -3.75 14.02
CA ASN A 343 -4.28 -4.73 14.86
C ASN A 343 -2.80 -4.40 15.11
N TRP A 344 -2.28 -3.32 14.53
CA TRP A 344 -0.90 -2.88 14.70
C TRP A 344 -0.82 -1.35 14.81
N PRO A 345 0.06 -0.77 15.65
CA PRO A 345 0.87 -1.46 16.67
C PRO A 345 0.07 -1.98 17.85
N ILE A 346 -1.22 -1.67 17.90
CA ILE A 346 -2.12 -2.02 19.01
C ILE A 346 -3.27 -2.86 18.48
N ARG A 347 -3.41 -4.08 18.99
CA ARG A 347 -4.47 -4.99 18.57
C ARG A 347 -5.86 -4.51 19.01
N GLY A 348 -6.85 -4.60 18.12
CA GLY A 348 -8.26 -4.31 18.40
C GLY A 348 -8.63 -2.83 18.28
N ARG A 349 -7.80 -2.00 17.64
CA ARG A 349 -8.17 -0.62 17.28
C ARG A 349 -9.27 -0.62 16.20
N THR A 350 -10.00 0.47 16.14
CA THR A 350 -10.99 0.72 15.09
C THR A 350 -10.48 1.86 14.21
N SER A 351 -9.67 1.51 13.19
CA SER A 351 -9.03 2.48 12.30
C SER A 351 -9.88 2.76 11.05
N TYR A 352 -9.64 3.93 10.43
CA TYR A 352 -10.39 4.44 9.27
C TYR A 352 -9.45 5.07 8.23
N PRO A 353 -8.37 4.41 7.80
CA PRO A 353 -7.30 5.06 7.05
C PRO A 353 -7.55 5.16 5.54
N LEU A 354 -8.51 4.39 4.99
CA LEU A 354 -8.66 4.16 3.55
C LEU A 354 -9.80 4.97 2.93
N LEU A 355 -9.99 4.83 1.61
CA LEU A 355 -11.01 5.57 0.86
C LEU A 355 -12.41 4.96 0.98
N PHE A 356 -12.52 3.68 1.35
CA PHE A 356 -13.81 2.99 1.55
C PHE A 356 -14.01 2.68 3.02
N ASP A 357 -15.23 2.91 3.49
CA ASP A 357 -15.61 2.68 4.88
C ASP A 357 -15.75 1.18 5.22
N ARG A 358 -16.07 0.90 6.47
CA ARG A 358 -16.24 -0.48 6.97
C ARG A 358 -17.48 -1.19 6.37
N ASN A 359 -18.30 -0.48 5.59
CA ASN A 359 -19.49 -0.99 4.88
C ASN A 359 -19.36 -0.86 3.37
N TYR A 360 -18.11 -0.82 2.84
CA TYR A 360 -17.77 -0.79 1.40
C TYR A 360 -18.19 0.49 0.66
N LYS A 361 -18.61 1.54 1.38
CA LYS A 361 -19.04 2.80 0.78
C LYS A 361 -17.86 3.74 0.62
N PRO A 362 -17.80 4.52 -0.49
CA PRO A 362 -16.81 5.58 -0.61
C PRO A 362 -17.01 6.62 0.50
N LYS A 363 -15.90 7.08 1.06
CA LYS A 363 -15.82 8.11 2.08
C LYS A 363 -15.64 9.49 1.43
N PRO A 364 -15.83 10.60 2.17
CA PRO A 364 -15.49 11.94 1.67
C PRO A 364 -14.05 12.06 1.13
N ALA A 365 -13.12 11.25 1.66
CA ALA A 365 -11.75 11.15 1.16
C ALA A 365 -11.67 10.62 -0.28
N PHE A 366 -12.54 9.69 -0.68
CA PHE A 366 -12.63 9.22 -2.05
C PHE A 366 -13.04 10.34 -3.01
N ASP A 367 -14.09 11.08 -2.65
CA ASP A 367 -14.59 12.20 -3.47
C ASP A 367 -13.54 13.31 -3.58
N ALA A 368 -12.79 13.56 -2.51
CA ALA A 368 -11.72 14.54 -2.49
C ALA A 368 -10.57 14.16 -3.45
N VAL A 369 -10.15 12.90 -3.48
CA VAL A 369 -9.13 12.38 -4.41
C VAL A 369 -9.60 12.54 -5.86
N VAL A 370 -10.83 12.13 -6.17
CA VAL A 370 -11.41 12.26 -7.52
C VAL A 370 -11.46 13.71 -7.95
N LYS A 371 -11.98 14.59 -7.09
CA LYS A 371 -12.10 16.02 -7.39
C LYS A 371 -10.73 16.68 -7.62
N THR A 372 -9.71 16.31 -6.85
CA THR A 372 -8.36 16.83 -7.01
C THR A 372 -7.79 16.45 -8.37
N ALA A 373 -7.99 15.21 -8.81
CA ALA A 373 -7.52 14.77 -10.12
C ALA A 373 -8.24 15.49 -11.28
N GLN A 374 -9.57 15.67 -11.19
CA GLN A 374 -10.37 16.35 -12.20
C GLN A 374 -10.07 17.86 -12.28
N GLY A 375 -9.62 18.48 -11.21
CA GLY A 375 -9.20 19.89 -11.19
C GLY A 375 -7.77 20.13 -11.71
N SER A 376 -7.03 19.07 -12.00
CA SER A 376 -5.64 19.08 -12.48
C SER A 376 -5.51 18.80 -13.99
N GLU A 377 -6.64 18.56 -14.68
CA GLU A 377 -6.73 18.49 -16.15
C GLU A 377 -6.84 19.90 -16.74
#